data_853fe23b967ff5e62a24299bdb9ce770
#
_entry.id   853fe23b967ff5e62a24299bdb9ce770
#
_cell.length_a   1.000
_cell.length_b   1.000
_cell.length_c   1.000
_cell.angle_alpha   90.00
_cell.angle_beta   90.00
_cell.angle_gamma   90.00
#
_symmetry.space_group_name_H-M   'P 1'
#
loop_
_entity.id
_entity.type
_entity.pdbx_description
1 polymer ?
#
loop_
_entity_poly.entity_id
_entity_poly.type
_entity_poly.pdbx_seq_one_letter_code
_entity_poly.pdbx_strand_id
1 'polypeptide(L)'
;MTSLIPPWERKMERREAEELLRNAVGNATAEFRKDQWEAIDAMVNRRQKLLLVERTGWGKSSVYFISTRILRDRGRGLTLIVSPLLALMRNQIEAAQRLGIRAETINSTNEDDWPVITQQILEDKVDALLISPERLANESFVEEVLLPVADRIGLLVVDEAHCISDWGHDFRPDYQRLINILRLLPENTPLLATTATANDRVIEDVKLQLKDIEVQRGPLVRESLALQILPLPDQASRLAWLAQAIPELPGTGIVYVLTKHDAKQVATWLNKQGIDAHAYYAGVEHADFENSDCYRQHLEELLLSNKIKVLVATNALGMGYDKPDLGFVIHYQAPGSVVSYYQQVGRAGRAIDRAY
;
A
#
# COMPACT_ATOMS: atom_id res chain seq x y z
N MET A 1 -40.07 19.21 19.60
CA MET A 1 -38.68 19.71 19.55
C MET A 1 -37.79 18.52 19.29
N THR A 2 -37.52 18.20 18.03
CA THR A 2 -36.53 17.21 17.63
C THR A 2 -35.15 17.80 17.92
N SER A 3 -34.47 17.30 18.93
CA SER A 3 -33.08 17.68 19.18
C SER A 3 -32.28 17.29 17.93
N LEU A 4 -31.84 18.26 17.17
CA LEU A 4 -30.92 18.05 16.06
C LEU A 4 -29.61 17.55 16.67
N ILE A 5 -29.36 16.24 16.53
CA ILE A 5 -28.06 15.64 16.88
C ILE A 5 -27.02 16.40 16.05
N PRO A 6 -26.00 17.00 16.68
CA PRO A 6 -24.95 17.70 15.95
C PRO A 6 -24.31 16.78 14.90
N PRO A 7 -23.89 17.28 13.73
CA PRO A 7 -23.32 16.44 12.65
C PRO A 7 -22.16 15.53 13.10
N TRP A 8 -21.39 15.96 14.11
CA TRP A 8 -20.26 15.18 14.66
C TRP A 8 -20.66 14.05 15.62
N GLU A 9 -21.91 14.03 16.11
CA GLU A 9 -22.47 12.96 16.94
C GLU A 9 -23.33 11.99 16.14
N ARG A 10 -23.66 12.32 14.89
CA ARG A 10 -24.45 11.44 14.02
C ARG A 10 -23.63 10.20 13.66
N LYS A 11 -24.20 9.02 13.97
CA LYS A 11 -23.59 7.75 13.57
C LYS A 11 -23.62 7.63 12.04
N MET A 12 -22.48 7.26 11.45
CA MET A 12 -22.40 6.92 10.02
C MET A 12 -23.07 5.57 9.78
N GLU A 13 -23.92 5.51 8.80
CA GLU A 13 -24.55 4.26 8.39
C GLU A 13 -23.75 3.61 7.22
N ARG A 14 -23.78 2.28 7.16
CA ARG A 14 -23.10 1.53 6.11
C ARG A 14 -23.42 2.03 4.70
N ARG A 15 -24.70 2.30 4.43
CA ARG A 15 -25.16 2.74 3.11
C ARG A 15 -24.58 4.08 2.68
N GLU A 16 -24.45 5.02 3.60
CA GLU A 16 -23.83 6.33 3.35
C GLU A 16 -22.32 6.17 3.04
N ALA A 17 -21.63 5.30 3.76
CA ALA A 17 -20.22 5.01 3.51
C ALA A 17 -20.00 4.25 2.18
N GLU A 18 -20.95 3.42 1.74
CA GLU A 18 -20.91 2.76 0.43
C GLU A 18 -21.05 3.76 -0.73
N GLU A 19 -21.76 4.87 -0.55
CA GLU A 19 -21.81 5.95 -1.56
C GLU A 19 -20.43 6.58 -1.77
N LEU A 20 -19.65 6.78 -0.68
CA LEU A 20 -18.26 7.24 -0.79
C LEU A 20 -17.38 6.21 -1.52
N LEU A 21 -17.56 4.92 -1.23
CA LEU A 21 -16.84 3.86 -1.93
C LEU A 21 -17.14 3.89 -3.45
N ARG A 22 -18.40 3.99 -3.84
CA ARG A 22 -18.82 4.05 -5.25
C ARG A 22 -18.18 5.22 -6.00
N ASN A 23 -18.14 6.38 -5.34
CA ASN A 23 -17.50 7.57 -5.89
C ASN A 23 -15.96 7.36 -6.03
N ALA A 24 -15.32 6.76 -5.02
CA ALA A 24 -13.88 6.52 -5.02
C ALA A 24 -13.41 5.57 -6.13
N VAL A 25 -14.19 4.51 -6.38
CA VAL A 25 -13.84 3.49 -7.38
C VAL A 25 -14.47 3.74 -8.75
N GLY A 26 -15.33 4.77 -8.88
CA GLY A 26 -16.05 5.08 -10.13
C GLY A 26 -17.02 3.98 -10.58
N ASN A 27 -17.55 3.19 -9.64
CA ASN A 27 -18.47 2.10 -9.92
C ASN A 27 -19.73 2.23 -9.05
N ALA A 28 -20.86 2.54 -9.68
CA ALA A 28 -22.15 2.76 -9.00
C ALA A 28 -22.69 1.53 -8.27
N THR A 29 -22.21 0.34 -8.58
CA THR A 29 -22.63 -0.93 -7.96
C THR A 29 -21.63 -1.46 -6.94
N ALA A 30 -20.55 -0.72 -6.65
CA ALA A 30 -19.57 -1.16 -5.69
C ALA A 30 -20.18 -1.30 -4.28
N GLU A 31 -19.85 -2.39 -3.63
CA GLU A 31 -20.22 -2.71 -2.25
C GLU A 31 -18.96 -2.98 -1.43
N PHE A 32 -19.06 -2.79 -0.12
CA PHE A 32 -17.99 -3.18 0.78
C PHE A 32 -17.77 -4.69 0.72
N ARG A 33 -16.51 -5.08 0.64
CA ARG A 33 -16.11 -6.45 0.87
C ARG A 33 -16.42 -6.84 2.31
N LYS A 34 -16.48 -8.13 2.57
CA LYS A 34 -16.66 -8.65 3.91
C LYS A 34 -15.68 -7.96 4.87
N ASP A 35 -16.18 -7.56 6.01
CA ASP A 35 -15.46 -6.94 7.14
C ASP A 35 -14.85 -5.53 6.88
N GLN A 36 -15.03 -4.93 5.66
CA GLN A 36 -14.57 -3.55 5.39
C GLN A 36 -15.39 -2.50 6.15
N TRP A 37 -16.72 -2.68 6.18
CA TRP A 37 -17.59 -1.79 6.91
C TRP A 37 -17.31 -1.83 8.40
N GLU A 38 -17.09 -3.01 8.98
CA GLU A 38 -16.78 -3.22 10.37
C GLU A 38 -15.51 -2.48 10.79
N ALA A 39 -14.49 -2.48 9.92
CA ALA A 39 -13.26 -1.72 10.13
C ALA A 39 -13.49 -0.20 10.04
N ILE A 40 -14.29 0.28 9.08
CA ILE A 40 -14.65 1.70 8.98
C ILE A 40 -15.48 2.12 10.21
N ASP A 41 -16.49 1.35 10.60
CA ASP A 41 -17.32 1.61 11.77
C ASP A 41 -16.48 1.69 13.07
N ALA A 42 -15.47 0.81 13.20
CA ALA A 42 -14.53 0.85 14.30
C ALA A 42 -13.80 2.21 14.38
N MET A 43 -13.39 2.77 13.23
CA MET A 43 -12.69 4.07 13.17
C MET A 43 -13.64 5.24 13.41
N VAL A 44 -14.76 5.29 12.69
CA VAL A 44 -15.56 6.51 12.59
C VAL A 44 -16.66 6.63 13.66
N ASN A 45 -17.20 5.51 14.14
CA ASN A 45 -18.28 5.50 15.11
C ASN A 45 -17.84 5.05 16.50
N ARG A 46 -17.00 4.00 16.59
CA ARG A 46 -16.52 3.44 17.86
C ARG A 46 -15.20 4.03 18.34
N ARG A 47 -14.43 4.67 17.43
CA ARG A 47 -13.13 5.29 17.71
C ARG A 47 -12.14 4.35 18.41
N GLN A 48 -12.05 3.14 17.88
CA GLN A 48 -11.23 2.06 18.42
C GLN A 48 -9.83 2.06 17.83
N LYS A 49 -8.94 1.29 18.46
CA LYS A 49 -7.67 0.86 17.88
C LYS A 49 -7.87 -0.51 17.24
N LEU A 50 -7.53 -0.65 15.96
CA LEU A 50 -7.75 -1.87 15.19
C LEU A 50 -6.50 -2.27 14.41
N LEU A 51 -6.06 -3.52 14.58
CA LEU A 51 -5.10 -4.18 13.68
C LEU A 51 -5.87 -4.98 12.63
N LEU A 52 -5.81 -4.52 11.40
CA LEU A 52 -6.45 -5.13 10.25
C LEU A 52 -5.46 -5.99 9.47
N VAL A 53 -5.60 -7.32 9.58
CA VAL A 53 -4.76 -8.31 8.91
C VAL A 53 -5.54 -8.89 7.73
N GLU A 54 -5.31 -8.31 6.55
CA GLU A 54 -6.02 -8.67 5.33
C GLU A 54 -5.08 -8.79 4.13
N ARG A 55 -5.38 -9.72 3.24
CA ARG A 55 -4.58 -9.97 2.02
C ARG A 55 -4.33 -8.70 1.21
N THR A 56 -3.28 -8.71 0.39
CA THR A 56 -3.04 -7.66 -0.60
C THR A 56 -4.24 -7.53 -1.55
N GLY A 57 -4.59 -6.30 -1.94
CA GLY A 57 -5.74 -6.03 -2.82
C GLY A 57 -7.13 -6.20 -2.18
N TRP A 58 -7.24 -6.44 -0.87
CA TRP A 58 -8.52 -6.47 -0.16
C TRP A 58 -9.14 -5.07 -0.03
N GLY A 59 -8.36 -4.03 -0.13
CA GLY A 59 -8.82 -2.65 -0.04
C GLY A 59 -8.59 -2.00 1.33
N LYS A 60 -7.48 -2.33 2.00
CA LYS A 60 -7.07 -1.70 3.27
C LYS A 60 -6.99 -0.17 3.16
N SER A 61 -6.45 0.34 2.05
CA SER A 61 -6.36 1.78 1.79
C SER A 61 -7.73 2.46 1.66
N SER A 62 -8.72 1.80 1.08
CA SER A 62 -10.08 2.34 1.03
C SER A 62 -10.67 2.52 2.43
N VAL A 63 -10.36 1.64 3.39
CA VAL A 63 -10.83 1.76 4.77
C VAL A 63 -10.35 3.06 5.39
N TYR A 64 -9.04 3.34 5.35
CA TYR A 64 -8.53 4.56 5.99
C TYR A 64 -8.88 5.84 5.23
N PHE A 65 -8.96 5.84 3.89
CA PHE A 65 -9.36 7.04 3.16
C PHE A 65 -10.84 7.36 3.32
N ILE A 66 -11.73 6.36 3.27
CA ILE A 66 -13.15 6.58 3.56
C ILE A 66 -13.33 7.05 5.01
N SER A 67 -12.62 6.45 5.96
CA SER A 67 -12.64 6.90 7.36
C SER A 67 -12.14 8.34 7.51
N THR A 68 -11.05 8.71 6.81
CA THR A 68 -10.54 10.08 6.75
C THR A 68 -11.61 11.05 6.25
N ARG A 69 -12.25 10.73 5.12
CA ARG A 69 -13.30 11.59 4.54
C ARG A 69 -14.44 11.81 5.53
N ILE A 70 -14.96 10.73 6.12
CA ILE A 70 -16.05 10.79 7.10
C ILE A 70 -15.65 11.62 8.34
N LEU A 71 -14.45 11.41 8.87
CA LEU A 71 -13.96 12.15 10.03
C LEU A 71 -13.77 13.64 9.72
N ARG A 72 -13.25 13.98 8.54
CA ARG A 72 -13.13 15.38 8.10
C ARG A 72 -14.49 16.04 7.93
N ASP A 73 -15.48 15.39 7.35
CA ASP A 73 -16.84 15.89 7.22
C ASP A 73 -17.53 16.13 8.57
N ARG A 74 -17.06 15.43 9.62
CA ARG A 74 -17.47 15.62 11.01
C ARG A 74 -16.65 16.68 11.75
N GLY A 75 -15.79 17.42 11.07
CA GLY A 75 -14.95 18.47 11.68
C GLY A 75 -13.80 17.92 12.51
N ARG A 76 -13.39 16.64 12.29
CA ARG A 76 -12.16 16.12 12.89
C ARG A 76 -10.95 16.60 12.10
N GLY A 77 -9.81 16.61 12.76
CA GLY A 77 -8.59 17.10 12.15
C GLY A 77 -7.91 16.09 11.22
N LEU A 78 -6.64 16.33 10.99
CA LEU A 78 -5.76 15.60 10.08
C LEU A 78 -5.73 14.09 10.34
N THR A 79 -5.69 13.28 9.28
CA THR A 79 -5.27 11.88 9.36
C THR A 79 -3.77 11.78 9.12
N LEU A 80 -3.03 11.22 10.10
CA LEU A 80 -1.62 10.91 9.95
C LEU A 80 -1.45 9.47 9.48
N ILE A 81 -0.80 9.26 8.33
CA ILE A 81 -0.56 7.94 7.74
C ILE A 81 0.95 7.69 7.73
N VAL A 82 1.41 6.72 8.51
CA VAL A 82 2.79 6.25 8.50
C VAL A 82 2.90 5.04 7.61
N SER A 83 3.64 5.16 6.50
CA SER A 83 3.82 4.11 5.49
C SER A 83 5.29 3.98 5.11
N PRO A 84 5.84 2.75 4.98
CA PRO A 84 7.28 2.55 4.81
C PRO A 84 7.80 2.86 3.41
N LEU A 85 6.95 3.22 2.44
CA LEU A 85 7.32 3.24 1.04
C LEU A 85 6.84 4.49 0.30
N LEU A 86 7.80 5.27 -0.20
CA LEU A 86 7.55 6.47 -1.00
C LEU A 86 6.75 6.19 -2.29
N ALA A 87 7.04 5.07 -2.96
CA ALA A 87 6.32 4.68 -4.19
C ALA A 87 4.83 4.40 -3.93
N LEU A 88 4.48 3.83 -2.75
CA LEU A 88 3.09 3.64 -2.31
C LEU A 88 2.37 4.97 -2.10
N MET A 89 3.06 5.96 -1.54
CA MET A 89 2.45 7.24 -1.16
C MET A 89 1.86 7.96 -2.36
N ARG A 90 2.50 7.91 -3.54
CA ARG A 90 1.95 8.53 -4.76
C ARG A 90 0.60 7.92 -5.17
N ASN A 91 0.54 6.61 -5.28
CA ASN A 91 -0.70 5.90 -5.63
C ASN A 91 -1.80 6.12 -4.57
N GLN A 92 -1.40 6.25 -3.30
CA GLN A 92 -2.30 6.54 -2.19
C GLN A 92 -2.85 7.97 -2.26
N ILE A 93 -2.02 8.96 -2.62
CA ILE A 93 -2.44 10.36 -2.81
C ILE A 93 -3.46 10.45 -3.95
N GLU A 94 -3.22 9.80 -5.08
CA GLU A 94 -4.18 9.75 -6.20
C GLU A 94 -5.51 9.10 -5.79
N ALA A 95 -5.46 8.03 -5.01
CA ALA A 95 -6.67 7.38 -4.49
C ALA A 95 -7.44 8.27 -3.51
N ALA A 96 -6.73 9.03 -2.66
CA ALA A 96 -7.31 10.01 -1.75
C ALA A 96 -8.00 11.16 -2.51
N GLN A 97 -7.37 11.68 -3.57
CA GLN A 97 -7.92 12.76 -4.40
C GLN A 97 -9.26 12.38 -5.04
N ARG A 98 -9.47 11.11 -5.43
CA ARG A 98 -10.77 10.62 -5.94
C ARG A 98 -11.91 10.72 -4.91
N LEU A 99 -11.57 10.71 -3.62
CA LEU A 99 -12.51 10.95 -2.51
C LEU A 99 -12.61 12.43 -2.12
N GLY A 100 -11.96 13.33 -2.85
CA GLY A 100 -11.89 14.75 -2.51
C GLY A 100 -11.07 15.03 -1.25
N ILE A 101 -10.13 14.14 -0.90
CA ILE A 101 -9.22 14.29 0.23
C ILE A 101 -7.97 15.03 -0.25
N ARG A 102 -7.61 16.11 0.43
CA ARG A 102 -6.38 16.85 0.22
C ARG A 102 -5.26 16.12 0.96
N ALA A 103 -4.59 15.22 0.25
CA ALA A 103 -3.51 14.41 0.78
C ALA A 103 -2.16 14.97 0.35
N GLU A 104 -1.25 15.11 1.32
CA GLU A 104 0.11 15.60 1.12
C GLU A 104 1.13 14.62 1.68
N THR A 105 2.37 14.74 1.24
CA THR A 105 3.49 13.95 1.75
C THR A 105 4.70 14.82 2.01
N ILE A 106 5.44 14.49 3.07
CA ILE A 106 6.74 15.10 3.39
C ILE A 106 7.80 14.00 3.36
N ASN A 107 8.66 14.03 2.35
CA ASN A 107 9.70 13.02 2.14
C ASN A 107 10.95 13.63 1.46
N SER A 108 12.00 12.84 1.26
CA SER A 108 13.28 13.32 0.68
C SER A 108 13.22 13.68 -0.81
N THR A 109 12.10 13.44 -1.50
CA THR A 109 11.98 13.77 -2.93
C THR A 109 11.24 15.09 -3.18
N ASN A 110 10.71 15.75 -2.14
CA ASN A 110 9.96 17.00 -2.24
C ASN A 110 10.37 18.04 -1.19
N GLU A 111 11.66 18.12 -0.89
CA GLU A 111 12.18 19.01 0.18
C GLU A 111 11.86 20.49 -0.06
N ASP A 112 11.85 20.93 -1.31
CA ASP A 112 11.53 22.30 -1.69
C ASP A 112 10.08 22.70 -1.36
N ASP A 113 9.16 21.73 -1.28
CA ASP A 113 7.75 21.96 -1.00
C ASP A 113 7.42 21.94 0.51
N TRP A 114 8.34 21.48 1.36
CA TRP A 114 8.07 21.32 2.79
C TRP A 114 7.55 22.56 3.51
N PRO A 115 8.12 23.75 3.29
CA PRO A 115 7.60 24.96 3.97
C PRO A 115 6.14 25.24 3.62
N VAL A 116 5.76 25.04 2.35
CA VAL A 116 4.39 25.26 1.89
C VAL A 116 3.44 24.22 2.47
N ILE A 117 3.83 22.95 2.44
CA ILE A 117 3.04 21.86 3.00
C ILE A 117 2.87 22.02 4.51
N THR A 118 3.95 22.38 5.23
CA THR A 118 3.90 22.64 6.68
C THR A 118 2.90 23.76 7.00
N GLN A 119 2.95 24.86 6.28
CA GLN A 119 1.98 25.94 6.45
C GLN A 119 0.54 25.46 6.24
N GLN A 120 0.28 24.68 5.20
CA GLN A 120 -1.05 24.13 4.92
C GLN A 120 -1.53 23.19 6.02
N ILE A 121 -0.64 22.39 6.61
CA ILE A 121 -0.95 21.52 7.75
C ILE A 121 -1.36 22.34 8.96
N LEU A 122 -0.58 23.37 9.31
CA LEU A 122 -0.86 24.26 10.43
C LEU A 122 -2.18 25.01 10.27
N GLU A 123 -2.54 25.38 9.04
CA GLU A 123 -3.79 26.06 8.67
C GLU A 123 -4.99 25.08 8.50
N ASP A 124 -4.85 23.80 8.81
CA ASP A 124 -5.87 22.76 8.65
C ASP A 124 -6.40 22.59 7.21
N LYS A 125 -5.54 22.86 6.23
CA LYS A 125 -5.84 22.71 4.80
C LYS A 125 -5.50 21.35 4.23
N VAL A 126 -4.87 20.48 5.01
CA VAL A 126 -4.51 19.10 4.65
C VAL A 126 -5.43 18.14 5.39
N ASP A 127 -6.00 17.17 4.67
CA ASP A 127 -6.91 16.17 5.23
C ASP A 127 -6.16 14.89 5.62
N ALA A 128 -5.11 14.53 4.89
CA ALA A 128 -4.25 13.40 5.17
C ALA A 128 -2.77 13.74 4.93
N LEU A 129 -1.91 13.45 5.88
CA LEU A 129 -0.46 13.57 5.74
C LEU A 129 0.16 12.17 5.73
N LEU A 130 0.85 11.85 4.63
CA LEU A 130 1.58 10.60 4.47
C LEU A 130 3.06 10.85 4.76
N ILE A 131 3.62 10.08 5.69
CA ILE A 131 5.05 10.16 6.05
C ILE A 131 5.69 8.78 6.09
N SER A 132 6.99 8.74 5.88
CA SER A 132 7.77 7.54 6.16
C SER A 132 8.10 7.43 7.66
N PRO A 133 8.32 6.22 8.21
CA PRO A 133 8.67 6.04 9.62
C PRO A 133 9.98 6.77 9.99
N GLU A 134 10.94 6.88 9.07
CA GLU A 134 12.19 7.60 9.25
C GLU A 134 11.97 9.08 9.55
N ARG A 135 10.85 9.66 9.07
CA ARG A 135 10.47 11.04 9.34
C ARG A 135 10.19 11.28 10.83
N LEU A 136 9.75 10.24 11.55
CA LEU A 136 9.55 10.31 13.01
C LEU A 136 10.86 10.39 13.80
N ALA A 137 12.00 10.13 13.16
CA ALA A 137 13.34 10.33 13.73
C ALA A 137 13.85 11.76 13.58
N ASN A 138 13.23 12.57 12.75
CA ASN A 138 13.62 13.95 12.52
C ASN A 138 12.98 14.87 13.59
N GLU A 139 13.79 15.36 14.51
CA GLU A 139 13.35 16.18 15.64
C GLU A 139 12.65 17.46 15.17
N SER A 140 13.22 18.18 14.18
CA SER A 140 12.60 19.39 13.64
C SER A 140 11.22 19.13 13.04
N PHE A 141 11.05 18.02 12.33
CA PHE A 141 9.73 17.64 11.81
C PHE A 141 8.72 17.36 12.92
N VAL A 142 9.15 16.68 13.97
CA VAL A 142 8.29 16.39 15.12
C VAL A 142 7.91 17.68 15.84
N GLU A 143 8.87 18.56 16.13
CA GLU A 143 8.66 19.80 16.88
C GLU A 143 7.88 20.86 16.10
N GLU A 144 8.21 21.05 14.82
CA GLU A 144 7.66 22.14 13.99
C GLU A 144 6.36 21.75 13.26
N VAL A 145 6.15 20.47 12.98
CA VAL A 145 4.99 20.01 12.20
C VAL A 145 4.03 19.18 13.03
N LEU A 146 4.49 18.12 13.70
CA LEU A 146 3.59 17.18 14.38
C LEU A 146 3.07 17.70 15.70
N LEU A 147 3.93 18.22 16.58
CA LEU A 147 3.52 18.73 17.90
C LEU A 147 2.45 19.83 17.82
N PRO A 148 2.55 20.83 16.94
CA PRO A 148 1.53 21.88 16.82
C PRO A 148 0.14 21.40 16.40
N VAL A 149 0.03 20.21 15.82
CA VAL A 149 -1.24 19.64 15.32
C VAL A 149 -1.64 18.35 16.02
N ALA A 150 -0.86 17.87 16.98
CA ALA A 150 -1.06 16.57 17.62
C ALA A 150 -2.44 16.43 18.28
N ASP A 151 -2.93 17.50 18.92
CA ASP A 151 -4.24 17.57 19.56
C ASP A 151 -5.41 17.53 18.58
N ARG A 152 -5.14 17.84 17.30
CA ARG A 152 -6.13 17.87 16.21
C ARG A 152 -6.09 16.62 15.33
N ILE A 153 -5.16 15.67 15.54
CA ILE A 153 -5.11 14.45 14.74
C ILE A 153 -6.38 13.63 14.96
N GLY A 154 -7.15 13.45 13.89
CA GLY A 154 -8.43 12.78 13.90
C GLY A 154 -8.35 11.26 13.75
N LEU A 155 -7.28 10.76 13.10
CA LEU A 155 -7.02 9.34 12.85
C LEU A 155 -5.51 9.11 12.70
N LEU A 156 -4.98 8.07 13.33
CA LEU A 156 -3.64 7.56 13.07
C LEU A 156 -3.73 6.26 12.26
N VAL A 157 -3.02 6.20 11.14
CA VAL A 157 -2.88 5.00 10.31
C VAL A 157 -1.43 4.53 10.33
N VAL A 158 -1.23 3.26 10.61
CA VAL A 158 0.08 2.58 10.57
C VAL A 158 0.00 1.51 9.49
N ASP A 159 0.44 1.87 8.29
CA ASP A 159 0.45 0.93 7.17
C ASP A 159 1.66 0.02 7.24
N GLU A 160 1.53 -1.21 6.75
CA GLU A 160 2.52 -2.29 6.84
C GLU A 160 3.03 -2.50 8.29
N ALA A 161 2.08 -2.57 9.23
CA ALA A 161 2.36 -2.66 10.67
C ALA A 161 3.25 -3.85 11.08
N HIS A 162 3.45 -4.85 10.20
CA HIS A 162 4.43 -5.91 10.42
C HIS A 162 5.88 -5.40 10.55
N CYS A 163 6.17 -4.20 10.02
CA CYS A 163 7.48 -3.55 10.17
C CYS A 163 7.79 -3.11 11.61
N ILE A 164 6.79 -3.12 12.51
CA ILE A 164 6.96 -2.84 13.94
C ILE A 164 7.72 -3.97 14.65
N SER A 165 7.52 -5.21 14.20
CA SER A 165 8.02 -6.41 14.87
C SER A 165 9.40 -6.81 14.36
N ASP A 166 10.31 -7.13 15.28
CA ASP A 166 11.63 -7.72 14.96
C ASP A 166 11.49 -9.08 14.24
N TRP A 167 10.35 -9.74 14.37
CA TRP A 167 9.99 -10.97 13.68
C TRP A 167 9.28 -10.71 12.35
N GLY A 168 9.02 -9.43 12.02
CA GLY A 168 8.57 -9.01 10.71
C GLY A 168 9.69 -9.16 9.68
N HIS A 169 9.33 -9.47 8.44
CA HIS A 169 10.31 -9.68 7.36
C HIS A 169 10.95 -8.37 6.86
N ASP A 170 10.44 -7.23 7.27
CA ASP A 170 10.92 -5.88 6.90
C ASP A 170 10.91 -4.97 8.14
N PHE A 171 11.56 -5.43 9.22
CA PHE A 171 11.66 -4.67 10.45
C PHE A 171 12.32 -3.32 10.23
N ARG A 172 11.68 -2.27 10.76
CA ARG A 172 12.18 -0.89 10.71
C ARG A 172 12.21 -0.27 12.11
N PRO A 173 13.40 -0.02 12.66
CA PRO A 173 13.54 0.53 14.02
C PRO A 173 12.74 1.82 14.23
N ASP A 174 12.57 2.64 13.19
CA ASP A 174 11.86 3.91 13.30
C ASP A 174 10.36 3.76 13.57
N TYR A 175 9.77 2.59 13.30
CA TYR A 175 8.40 2.31 13.74
C TYR A 175 8.25 2.26 15.25
N GLN A 176 9.29 1.97 16.02
CA GLN A 176 9.25 2.02 17.48
C GLN A 176 8.99 3.44 18.00
N ARG A 177 9.34 4.46 17.21
CA ARG A 177 9.06 5.87 17.54
C ARG A 177 7.57 6.22 17.50
N LEU A 178 6.73 5.40 16.86
CA LEU A 178 5.26 5.53 16.91
C LEU A 178 4.72 5.57 18.32
N ILE A 179 5.35 4.87 19.29
CA ILE A 179 4.95 4.90 20.69
C ILE A 179 5.02 6.33 21.26
N ASN A 180 6.02 7.11 20.84
CA ASN A 180 6.15 8.50 21.27
C ASN A 180 5.04 9.37 20.67
N ILE A 181 4.71 9.17 19.40
CA ILE A 181 3.60 9.87 18.75
C ILE A 181 2.27 9.53 19.42
N LEU A 182 2.02 8.24 19.72
CA LEU A 182 0.79 7.81 20.41
C LEU A 182 0.57 8.51 21.76
N ARG A 183 1.65 8.88 22.47
CA ARG A 183 1.56 9.60 23.74
C ARG A 183 1.18 11.07 23.58
N LEU A 184 1.36 11.64 22.39
CA LEU A 184 1.03 13.02 22.08
C LEU A 184 -0.40 13.19 21.57
N LEU A 185 -1.02 12.09 21.10
CA LEU A 185 -2.36 12.11 20.56
C LEU A 185 -3.42 12.12 21.66
N PRO A 186 -4.61 12.70 21.42
CA PRO A 186 -5.75 12.56 22.31
C PRO A 186 -6.07 11.08 22.60
N GLU A 187 -6.43 10.74 23.83
CA GLU A 187 -6.70 9.34 24.25
C GLU A 187 -7.70 8.61 23.37
N ASN A 188 -8.69 9.33 22.83
CA ASN A 188 -9.74 8.79 21.97
C ASN A 188 -9.43 8.89 20.48
N THR A 189 -8.17 9.11 20.07
CA THR A 189 -7.81 9.10 18.66
C THR A 189 -7.87 7.66 18.13
N PRO A 190 -8.73 7.36 17.13
CA PRO A 190 -8.76 6.04 16.53
C PRO A 190 -7.42 5.72 15.86
N LEU A 191 -7.04 4.44 15.92
CA LEU A 191 -5.82 3.96 15.30
C LEU A 191 -6.13 2.76 14.41
N LEU A 192 -5.73 2.83 13.17
CA LEU A 192 -5.80 1.72 12.23
C LEU A 192 -4.40 1.25 11.85
N ALA A 193 -4.00 0.08 12.35
CA ALA A 193 -2.81 -0.61 11.89
C ALA A 193 -3.19 -1.61 10.79
N THR A 194 -2.51 -1.61 9.65
CA THR A 194 -2.81 -2.49 8.51
C THR A 194 -1.61 -3.33 8.10
N THR A 195 -1.85 -4.59 7.76
CA THR A 195 -0.82 -5.45 7.17
C THR A 195 -1.44 -6.57 6.34
N ALA A 196 -0.67 -7.11 5.38
CA ALA A 196 -1.04 -8.30 4.64
C ALA A 196 -0.29 -9.56 5.13
N THR A 197 0.73 -9.39 5.97
CA THR A 197 1.68 -10.44 6.33
C THR A 197 1.96 -10.41 7.83
N ALA A 198 1.05 -10.95 8.64
CA ALA A 198 1.28 -11.08 10.07
C ALA A 198 1.02 -12.51 10.51
N ASN A 199 2.04 -13.13 11.10
CA ASN A 199 1.87 -14.35 11.91
C ASN A 199 1.50 -13.97 13.35
N ASP A 200 1.23 -14.96 14.19
CA ASP A 200 0.76 -14.72 15.54
C ASP A 200 1.81 -13.96 16.41
N ARG A 201 3.11 -14.18 16.17
CA ARG A 201 4.19 -13.44 16.87
C ARG A 201 4.17 -11.95 16.52
N VAL A 202 4.07 -11.65 15.22
CA VAL A 202 3.96 -10.27 14.74
C VAL A 202 2.72 -9.59 15.33
N ILE A 203 1.59 -10.29 15.41
CA ILE A 203 0.36 -9.77 16.02
C ILE A 203 0.58 -9.44 17.50
N GLU A 204 1.21 -10.33 18.25
CA GLU A 204 1.50 -10.10 19.67
C GLU A 204 2.47 -8.92 19.88
N ASP A 205 3.51 -8.78 19.05
CA ASP A 205 4.43 -7.63 19.13
C ASP A 205 3.71 -6.31 18.85
N VAL A 206 2.85 -6.29 17.81
CA VAL A 206 2.05 -5.11 17.49
C VAL A 206 1.10 -4.76 18.65
N LYS A 207 0.45 -5.75 19.27
CA LYS A 207 -0.38 -5.54 20.45
C LYS A 207 0.40 -4.98 21.65
N LEU A 208 1.59 -5.50 21.89
CA LEU A 208 2.45 -5.00 22.99
C LEU A 208 2.84 -3.53 22.77
N GLN A 209 3.14 -3.15 21.55
CA GLN A 209 3.58 -1.79 21.24
C GLN A 209 2.43 -0.79 21.15
N LEU A 210 1.33 -1.14 20.47
CA LEU A 210 0.23 -0.22 20.24
C LEU A 210 -0.83 -0.23 21.35
N LYS A 211 -0.80 -1.18 22.26
CA LYS A 211 -1.68 -1.39 23.42
C LYS A 211 -3.17 -1.32 23.10
N ASP A 212 -3.96 -2.09 23.75
CA ASP A 212 -5.43 -2.10 23.67
C ASP A 212 -5.97 -2.10 22.22
N ILE A 213 -5.28 -2.82 21.32
CA ILE A 213 -5.64 -2.91 19.91
C ILE A 213 -6.44 -4.20 19.64
N GLU A 214 -7.63 -4.06 19.07
CA GLU A 214 -8.41 -5.19 18.58
C GLU A 214 -7.81 -5.75 17.29
N VAL A 215 -8.02 -7.03 17.00
CA VAL A 215 -7.50 -7.69 15.80
C VAL A 215 -8.64 -8.21 14.95
N GLN A 216 -8.71 -7.71 13.72
CA GLN A 216 -9.58 -8.25 12.69
C GLN A 216 -8.71 -8.94 11.65
N ARG A 217 -8.93 -10.25 11.47
CA ARG A 217 -8.12 -11.08 10.57
C ARG A 217 -9.01 -11.82 9.58
N GLY A 218 -8.80 -11.52 8.31
CA GLY A 218 -9.47 -12.22 7.22
C GLY A 218 -8.65 -13.37 6.63
N PRO A 219 -9.22 -14.10 5.66
CA PRO A 219 -8.54 -15.17 4.96
C PRO A 219 -7.44 -14.63 4.07
N LEU A 220 -6.25 -15.24 4.14
CA LEU A 220 -5.12 -14.89 3.29
C LEU A 220 -5.20 -15.55 1.90
N VAL A 221 -6.05 -16.54 1.75
CA VAL A 221 -6.24 -17.27 0.48
C VAL A 221 -6.92 -16.39 -0.55
N ARG A 222 -6.46 -16.46 -1.80
CA ARG A 222 -7.07 -15.79 -2.94
C ARG A 222 -7.46 -16.82 -3.99
N GLU A 223 -8.77 -16.96 -4.22
CA GLU A 223 -9.34 -17.96 -5.15
C GLU A 223 -8.99 -17.67 -6.61
N SER A 224 -8.72 -16.40 -6.95
CA SER A 224 -8.32 -16.01 -8.31
C SER A 224 -6.91 -16.47 -8.71
N LEU A 225 -6.07 -16.94 -7.77
CA LEU A 225 -4.70 -17.36 -8.07
C LEU A 225 -4.63 -18.88 -8.35
N ALA A 226 -4.16 -19.24 -9.54
CA ALA A 226 -3.77 -20.59 -9.89
C ALA A 226 -2.25 -20.74 -9.70
N LEU A 227 -1.84 -21.42 -8.63
CA LEU A 227 -0.42 -21.59 -8.28
C LEU A 227 0.11 -22.90 -8.84
N GLN A 228 1.30 -22.86 -9.45
CA GLN A 228 1.98 -24.02 -10.00
C GLN A 228 3.48 -23.96 -9.71
N ILE A 229 4.07 -25.11 -9.39
CA ILE A 229 5.52 -25.29 -9.26
C ILE A 229 5.97 -26.19 -10.41
N LEU A 230 6.96 -25.72 -11.17
CA LEU A 230 7.54 -26.46 -12.29
C LEU A 230 8.99 -26.83 -11.98
N PRO A 231 9.31 -28.13 -11.88
CA PRO A 231 10.68 -28.58 -11.69
C PRO A 231 11.46 -28.48 -13.02
N LEU A 232 12.15 -27.37 -13.25
CA LEU A 232 12.98 -27.15 -14.41
C LEU A 232 14.46 -27.25 -13.99
N PRO A 233 15.23 -28.20 -14.59
CA PRO A 233 16.53 -28.58 -14.03
C PRO A 233 17.62 -27.53 -14.19
N ASP A 234 17.58 -26.73 -15.24
CA ASP A 234 18.64 -25.80 -15.58
C ASP A 234 18.10 -24.45 -16.12
N GLN A 235 19.01 -23.53 -16.35
CA GLN A 235 18.70 -22.19 -16.84
C GLN A 235 18.14 -22.22 -18.28
N ALA A 236 18.66 -23.07 -19.15
CA ALA A 236 18.21 -23.17 -20.52
C ALA A 236 16.75 -23.64 -20.60
N SER A 237 16.39 -24.65 -19.81
CA SER A 237 15.02 -25.15 -19.68
C SER A 237 14.06 -24.08 -19.16
N ARG A 238 14.48 -23.28 -18.16
CA ARG A 238 13.69 -22.16 -17.65
C ARG A 238 13.46 -21.06 -18.70
N LEU A 239 14.51 -20.67 -19.42
CA LEU A 239 14.41 -19.67 -20.49
C LEU A 239 13.55 -20.16 -21.65
N ALA A 240 13.68 -21.42 -22.05
CA ALA A 240 12.84 -22.03 -23.09
C ALA A 240 11.37 -22.06 -22.67
N TRP A 241 11.09 -22.44 -21.43
CA TRP A 241 9.73 -22.46 -20.89
C TRP A 241 9.12 -21.05 -20.85
N LEU A 242 9.84 -20.04 -20.39
CA LEU A 242 9.36 -18.67 -20.40
C LEU A 242 8.96 -18.18 -21.79
N ALA A 243 9.80 -18.48 -22.81
CA ALA A 243 9.54 -18.09 -24.19
C ALA A 243 8.29 -18.78 -24.78
N GLN A 244 8.00 -20.00 -24.36
CA GLN A 244 6.81 -20.74 -24.79
C GLN A 244 5.56 -20.35 -23.99
N ALA A 245 5.67 -20.17 -22.68
CA ALA A 245 4.53 -19.96 -21.81
C ALA A 245 4.00 -18.54 -21.81
N ILE A 246 4.88 -17.51 -21.77
CA ILE A 246 4.46 -16.11 -21.64
C ILE A 246 3.50 -15.65 -22.72
N PRO A 247 3.67 -15.99 -24.02
CA PRO A 247 2.71 -15.62 -25.05
C PRO A 247 1.30 -16.15 -24.81
N GLU A 248 1.18 -17.36 -24.22
CA GLU A 248 -0.09 -18.03 -23.94
C GLU A 248 -0.78 -17.54 -22.65
N LEU A 249 -0.02 -16.90 -21.75
CA LEU A 249 -0.58 -16.38 -20.51
C LEU A 249 -1.42 -15.12 -20.75
N PRO A 250 -2.57 -14.96 -20.05
CA PRO A 250 -3.47 -13.83 -20.25
C PRO A 250 -2.86 -12.52 -19.79
N GLY A 251 -3.16 -11.43 -20.50
CA GLY A 251 -2.79 -10.08 -20.12
C GLY A 251 -1.29 -9.84 -20.06
N THR A 252 -0.88 -9.05 -19.11
CA THR A 252 0.52 -8.70 -18.83
C THR A 252 0.96 -9.25 -17.47
N GLY A 253 2.26 -9.37 -17.24
CA GLY A 253 2.76 -9.97 -16.01
C GLY A 253 4.14 -9.51 -15.57
N ILE A 254 4.59 -10.14 -14.48
CA ILE A 254 5.91 -9.88 -13.89
C ILE A 254 6.67 -11.20 -13.79
N VAL A 255 7.93 -11.21 -14.23
CA VAL A 255 8.89 -12.29 -13.96
C VAL A 255 9.86 -11.81 -12.89
N TYR A 256 9.76 -12.36 -11.68
CA TYR A 256 10.68 -12.05 -10.60
C TYR A 256 11.99 -12.84 -10.70
N VAL A 257 13.08 -12.11 -10.54
CA VAL A 257 14.46 -12.61 -10.55
C VAL A 257 15.21 -12.10 -9.32
N LEU A 258 16.26 -12.80 -8.91
CA LEU A 258 17.03 -12.42 -7.72
C LEU A 258 18.07 -11.33 -7.99
N THR A 259 18.63 -11.27 -9.21
CA THR A 259 19.76 -10.38 -9.52
C THR A 259 19.46 -9.44 -10.69
N LYS A 260 20.15 -8.28 -10.71
CA LYS A 260 20.13 -7.34 -11.85
C LYS A 260 20.64 -8.01 -13.15
N HIS A 261 21.59 -8.93 -13.01
CA HIS A 261 22.13 -9.70 -14.14
C HIS A 261 21.04 -10.56 -14.77
N ASP A 262 20.32 -11.33 -13.95
CA ASP A 262 19.23 -12.17 -14.42
C ASP A 262 18.10 -11.32 -15.05
N ALA A 263 17.80 -10.15 -14.48
CA ALA A 263 16.80 -9.25 -15.05
C ALA A 263 17.14 -8.85 -16.50
N LYS A 264 18.40 -8.44 -16.72
CA LYS A 264 18.90 -8.09 -18.05
C LYS A 264 18.90 -9.30 -19.00
N GLN A 265 19.41 -10.43 -18.54
CA GLN A 265 19.54 -11.64 -19.35
C GLN A 265 18.18 -12.18 -19.79
N VAL A 266 17.23 -12.32 -18.87
CA VAL A 266 15.88 -12.84 -19.14
C VAL A 266 15.12 -11.88 -20.07
N ALA A 267 15.14 -10.56 -19.80
CA ALA A 267 14.50 -9.57 -20.67
C ALA A 267 15.09 -9.60 -22.09
N THR A 268 16.44 -9.64 -22.22
CA THR A 268 17.10 -9.72 -23.52
C THR A 268 16.73 -11.00 -24.27
N TRP A 269 16.65 -12.13 -23.57
CA TRP A 269 16.23 -13.40 -24.16
C TRP A 269 14.79 -13.34 -24.68
N LEU A 270 13.85 -12.86 -23.87
CA LEU A 270 12.44 -12.75 -24.23
C LEU A 270 12.26 -11.83 -25.45
N ASN A 271 12.95 -10.69 -25.51
CA ASN A 271 12.92 -9.80 -26.66
C ASN A 271 13.43 -10.47 -27.95
N LYS A 272 14.49 -11.32 -27.85
CA LYS A 272 14.96 -12.12 -29.00
C LYS A 272 13.94 -13.14 -29.49
N GLN A 273 13.00 -13.53 -28.63
CA GLN A 273 11.88 -14.42 -28.97
C GLN A 273 10.63 -13.66 -29.40
N GLY A 274 10.71 -12.33 -29.58
CA GLY A 274 9.59 -11.49 -30.00
C GLY A 274 8.59 -11.15 -28.89
N ILE A 275 8.96 -11.34 -27.63
CA ILE A 275 8.14 -11.00 -26.47
C ILE A 275 8.62 -9.66 -25.92
N ASP A 276 7.74 -8.66 -25.87
CA ASP A 276 8.04 -7.32 -25.38
C ASP A 276 8.29 -7.37 -23.85
N ALA A 277 9.56 -7.36 -23.46
CA ALA A 277 10.03 -7.55 -22.10
C ALA A 277 11.07 -6.50 -21.70
N HIS A 278 10.90 -5.91 -20.51
CA HIS A 278 11.82 -4.90 -20.01
C HIS A 278 12.39 -5.31 -18.64
N ALA A 279 13.70 -5.05 -18.45
CA ALA A 279 14.37 -5.28 -17.18
C ALA A 279 14.07 -4.14 -16.19
N TYR A 280 13.68 -4.49 -14.97
CA TYR A 280 13.33 -3.54 -13.90
C TYR A 280 14.12 -3.84 -12.62
N TYR A 281 15.01 -2.93 -12.18
CA TYR A 281 15.82 -3.06 -10.98
C TYR A 281 16.32 -1.70 -10.49
N ALA A 282 16.75 -1.61 -9.24
CA ALA A 282 17.30 -0.37 -8.67
C ALA A 282 18.56 0.08 -9.41
N GLY A 283 18.53 1.32 -9.96
CA GLY A 283 19.61 1.86 -10.79
C GLY A 283 19.57 1.36 -12.24
N VAL A 284 18.41 0.96 -12.77
CA VAL A 284 18.23 0.74 -14.21
C VAL A 284 18.30 2.08 -14.94
N GLU A 285 19.12 2.16 -15.98
CA GLU A 285 19.35 3.38 -16.76
C GLU A 285 18.84 3.22 -18.18
N HIS A 286 18.39 4.32 -18.76
CA HIS A 286 18.04 4.42 -20.18
C HIS A 286 18.40 5.82 -20.69
N ALA A 287 18.94 5.90 -21.91
CA ALA A 287 19.49 7.14 -22.45
C ALA A 287 18.49 8.29 -22.61
N ASP A 288 17.21 7.98 -22.75
CA ASP A 288 16.15 8.97 -22.95
C ASP A 288 15.56 9.52 -21.64
N PHE A 289 16.05 9.07 -20.49
CA PHE A 289 15.53 9.47 -19.17
C PHE A 289 16.61 10.10 -18.30
N GLU A 290 16.22 11.12 -17.55
CA GLU A 290 17.11 11.91 -16.69
C GLU A 290 17.78 11.06 -15.59
N ASN A 291 17.03 10.11 -15.03
CA ASN A 291 17.51 9.24 -13.97
C ASN A 291 16.75 7.90 -13.94
N SER A 292 17.27 6.98 -13.10
CA SER A 292 16.70 5.64 -12.93
C SER A 292 15.24 5.65 -12.45
N ASP A 293 14.86 6.62 -11.64
CA ASP A 293 13.52 6.68 -11.08
C ASP A 293 12.48 7.09 -12.15
N CYS A 294 12.82 8.06 -12.99
CA CYS A 294 11.99 8.45 -14.13
C CYS A 294 11.78 7.28 -15.09
N TYR A 295 12.86 6.53 -15.39
CA TYR A 295 12.73 5.36 -16.27
C TYR A 295 11.91 4.24 -15.63
N ARG A 296 12.08 3.97 -14.34
CA ARG A 296 11.27 2.97 -13.64
C ARG A 296 9.77 3.33 -13.64
N GLN A 297 9.45 4.60 -13.38
CA GLN A 297 8.06 5.09 -13.46
C GLN A 297 7.47 4.88 -14.86
N HIS A 298 8.22 5.20 -15.89
CA HIS A 298 7.78 4.97 -17.27
C HIS A 298 7.49 3.49 -17.55
N LEU A 299 8.34 2.58 -17.07
CA LEU A 299 8.11 1.14 -17.21
C LEU A 299 6.87 0.66 -16.45
N GLU A 300 6.63 1.21 -15.26
CA GLU A 300 5.43 0.93 -14.46
C GLU A 300 4.16 1.41 -15.18
N GLU A 301 4.19 2.59 -15.80
CA GLU A 301 3.08 3.12 -16.61
C GLU A 301 2.83 2.28 -17.86
N LEU A 302 3.87 1.82 -18.55
CA LEU A 302 3.75 0.93 -19.69
C LEU A 302 3.10 -0.40 -19.32
N LEU A 303 3.50 -0.99 -18.18
CA LEU A 303 2.88 -2.21 -17.69
C LEU A 303 1.43 -1.96 -17.25
N LEU A 304 1.17 -0.85 -16.54
CA LEU A 304 -0.17 -0.48 -16.07
C LEU A 304 -1.15 -0.29 -17.25
N SER A 305 -0.69 0.34 -18.32
CA SER A 305 -1.47 0.60 -19.54
C SER A 305 -1.50 -0.58 -20.52
N ASN A 306 -0.97 -1.74 -20.17
CA ASN A 306 -0.89 -2.94 -21.02
C ASN A 306 -0.10 -2.73 -22.34
N LYS A 307 0.83 -1.79 -22.35
CA LYS A 307 1.66 -1.50 -23.56
C LYS A 307 2.87 -2.41 -23.68
N ILE A 308 3.25 -3.10 -22.63
CA ILE A 308 4.32 -4.11 -22.62
C ILE A 308 3.77 -5.44 -22.10
N LYS A 309 4.34 -6.57 -22.54
CA LYS A 309 3.87 -7.89 -22.12
C LYS A 309 4.35 -8.25 -20.71
N VAL A 310 5.62 -7.96 -20.40
CA VAL A 310 6.21 -8.40 -19.12
C VAL A 310 7.32 -7.48 -18.63
N LEU A 311 7.34 -7.24 -17.30
CA LEU A 311 8.51 -6.73 -16.59
C LEU A 311 9.31 -7.89 -15.98
N VAL A 312 10.61 -7.92 -16.25
CA VAL A 312 11.53 -8.84 -15.58
C VAL A 312 12.18 -8.07 -14.43
N ALA A 313 11.71 -8.32 -13.23
CA ALA A 313 11.96 -7.45 -12.08
C ALA A 313 12.72 -8.14 -10.95
N THR A 314 13.61 -7.40 -10.32
CA THR A 314 14.07 -7.75 -8.98
C THR A 314 13.05 -7.30 -7.92
N ASN A 315 13.36 -7.50 -6.62
CA ASN A 315 12.56 -6.93 -5.53
C ASN A 315 12.42 -5.40 -5.59
N ALA A 316 13.12 -4.71 -6.49
CA ALA A 316 12.93 -3.27 -6.74
C ALA A 316 11.51 -2.93 -7.23
N LEU A 317 10.84 -3.84 -7.95
CA LEU A 317 9.39 -3.78 -8.17
C LEU A 317 8.71 -4.37 -6.93
N GLY A 318 8.96 -3.70 -5.83
CA GLY A 318 8.55 -4.11 -4.50
C GLY A 318 7.14 -3.68 -4.14
N MET A 319 6.89 -3.55 -2.84
CA MET A 319 5.62 -3.07 -2.29
C MET A 319 5.18 -1.77 -3.00
N GLY A 320 3.90 -1.60 -3.24
CA GLY A 320 3.36 -0.36 -3.78
C GLY A 320 2.90 -0.36 -5.23
N TYR A 321 3.40 -1.25 -6.06
CA TYR A 321 2.88 -1.36 -7.42
C TYR A 321 1.53 -2.07 -7.41
N ASP A 322 0.50 -1.40 -7.89
CA ASP A 322 -0.87 -1.92 -7.97
C ASP A 322 -1.39 -1.91 -9.41
N LYS A 323 -1.55 -3.11 -9.97
CA LYS A 323 -2.17 -3.32 -11.27
C LYS A 323 -3.34 -4.30 -11.10
N PRO A 324 -4.59 -3.81 -11.21
CA PRO A 324 -5.78 -4.62 -10.94
C PRO A 324 -5.91 -5.84 -11.86
N ASP A 325 -5.53 -5.72 -13.12
CA ASP A 325 -5.65 -6.71 -14.18
C ASP A 325 -4.34 -7.47 -14.50
N LEU A 326 -3.41 -7.54 -13.53
CA LEU A 326 -2.17 -8.31 -13.71
C LEU A 326 -2.48 -9.80 -13.86
N GLY A 327 -2.17 -10.36 -15.04
CA GLY A 327 -2.57 -11.71 -15.44
C GLY A 327 -1.69 -12.83 -14.87
N PHE A 328 -0.40 -12.56 -14.65
CA PHE A 328 0.52 -13.57 -14.15
C PHE A 328 1.71 -13.00 -13.37
N VAL A 329 2.24 -13.81 -12.47
CA VAL A 329 3.51 -13.62 -11.77
C VAL A 329 4.32 -14.92 -11.85
N ILE A 330 5.53 -14.83 -12.36
CA ILE A 330 6.44 -15.97 -12.48
C ILE A 330 7.68 -15.71 -11.62
N HIS A 331 8.05 -16.68 -10.80
CA HIS A 331 9.34 -16.67 -10.10
C HIS A 331 10.35 -17.49 -10.89
N TYR A 332 11.29 -16.80 -11.54
CA TYR A 332 12.40 -17.45 -12.26
C TYR A 332 13.33 -18.22 -11.33
N GLN A 333 13.53 -17.67 -10.13
CA GLN A 333 14.14 -18.34 -8.97
C GLN A 333 13.20 -18.21 -7.77
N ALA A 334 13.31 -19.16 -6.83
CA ALA A 334 12.57 -19.10 -5.58
C ALA A 334 12.89 -17.81 -4.81
N PRO A 335 11.89 -17.08 -4.33
CA PRO A 335 12.11 -15.89 -3.51
C PRO A 335 12.76 -16.27 -2.16
N GLY A 336 13.44 -15.29 -1.54
CA GLY A 336 14.21 -15.52 -0.31
C GLY A 336 13.38 -15.89 0.92
N SER A 337 12.04 -15.67 0.88
CA SER A 337 11.14 -16.02 1.98
C SER A 337 9.72 -16.31 1.49
N VAL A 338 8.95 -17.04 2.31
CA VAL A 338 7.51 -17.28 2.06
C VAL A 338 6.72 -15.97 2.04
N VAL A 339 7.12 -15.01 2.84
CA VAL A 339 6.46 -13.69 2.87
C VAL A 339 6.69 -12.94 1.57
N SER A 340 7.94 -12.89 1.08
CA SER A 340 8.24 -12.28 -0.23
C SER A 340 7.47 -12.99 -1.35
N TYR A 341 7.40 -14.32 -1.31
CA TYR A 341 6.56 -15.07 -2.24
C TYR A 341 5.10 -14.61 -2.21
N TYR A 342 4.50 -14.59 -1.02
CA TYR A 342 3.10 -14.19 -0.83
C TYR A 342 2.82 -12.75 -1.32
N GLN A 343 3.72 -11.81 -1.03
CA GLN A 343 3.59 -10.43 -1.49
C GLN A 343 3.70 -10.29 -3.00
N GLN A 344 4.57 -11.07 -3.63
CA GLN A 344 4.81 -11.05 -5.08
C GLN A 344 3.65 -11.71 -5.84
N VAL A 345 3.22 -12.92 -5.48
CA VAL A 345 2.06 -13.56 -6.10
C VAL A 345 0.77 -12.77 -5.86
N GLY A 346 0.66 -12.12 -4.71
CA GLY A 346 -0.47 -11.28 -4.34
C GLY A 346 -0.66 -10.02 -5.21
N ARG A 347 0.21 -9.76 -6.18
CA ARG A 347 0.04 -8.69 -7.17
C ARG A 347 -0.91 -9.08 -8.28
N ALA A 348 -0.90 -10.35 -8.68
CA ALA A 348 -1.79 -10.86 -9.72
C ALA A 348 -3.22 -11.11 -9.20
N GLY A 349 -4.19 -11.14 -10.10
CA GLY A 349 -5.56 -11.56 -9.80
C GLY A 349 -6.34 -10.67 -8.85
N ARG A 350 -6.12 -9.35 -8.85
CA ARG A 350 -6.81 -8.43 -7.94
C ARG A 350 -8.23 -8.11 -8.39
N ALA A 351 -8.42 -7.86 -9.68
CA ALA A 351 -9.71 -7.52 -10.29
C ALA A 351 -10.03 -8.38 -11.52
N ILE A 352 -9.41 -9.55 -11.64
CA ILE A 352 -9.69 -10.55 -12.65
C ILE A 352 -9.98 -11.90 -11.99
N ASP A 353 -10.81 -12.70 -12.63
CA ASP A 353 -11.31 -13.97 -12.07
C ASP A 353 -10.23 -15.02 -11.94
N ARG A 354 -9.18 -14.97 -12.77
CA ARG A 354 -8.09 -15.94 -12.77
C ARG A 354 -6.76 -15.31 -13.17
N ALA A 355 -5.73 -15.57 -12.37
CA ALA A 355 -4.34 -15.21 -12.63
C ALA A 355 -3.41 -16.39 -12.29
N TYR A 356 -2.20 -16.37 -12.86
CA TYR A 356 -1.24 -17.48 -12.79
C TYR A 356 0.08 -17.05 -12.15
#